data_2493d59465be30081b9a2695b5291a2a
#
_entry.id   2493d59465be30081b9a2695b5291a2a
#
_cell.length_a   1.000
_cell.length_b   1.000
_cell.length_c   1.000
_cell.angle_alpha   90.00
_cell.angle_beta   90.00
_cell.angle_gamma   90.00
#
_symmetry.space_group_name_H-M   'P 1'
#
loop_
_entity.id
_entity.type
_entity.pdbx_description
1 polymer ?
#
loop_
_entity_poly.entity_id
_entity_poly.type
_entity_poly.pdbx_seq_one_letter_code
_entity_poly.pdbx_strand_id
1 'polypeptide(L)'
;MKTIIFDMDGTIINSEKAIERTINEIRADMGLAPLDAKFIVKTINEPGRNLAMEFYGINSPYAGLKEGFEAKFKAYYDLYARCYDGAKELLIWCKERNFKTALASNAPHGTLTQILKKNEILELFDEVIGVSADVPQKPDPAMLRLAVKRTGAKKALFVGDSMKDELAAKNAKMPYLQVSWGFGVPSESAEFNAATIEEARRIIDEI
;
A
#
# COMPACT_ATOMS: atom_id res chain seq x y z
N MET A 1 20.55 -12.46 6.14
CA MET A 1 20.02 -11.34 5.35
C MET A 1 18.55 -11.21 5.66
N LYS A 2 18.08 -10.01 5.93
CA LYS A 2 16.70 -9.67 6.35
C LYS A 2 16.05 -8.84 5.25
N THR A 3 14.77 -9.07 4.96
CA THR A 3 13.97 -8.24 4.06
C THR A 3 12.91 -7.48 4.83
N ILE A 4 12.83 -6.18 4.60
CA ILE A 4 11.71 -5.35 5.05
C ILE A 4 10.80 -5.13 3.84
N ILE A 5 9.59 -5.62 3.94
CA ILE A 5 8.57 -5.47 2.91
C ILE A 5 7.66 -4.32 3.35
N PHE A 6 7.38 -3.39 2.47
CA PHE A 6 6.52 -2.24 2.74
C PHE A 6 5.27 -2.29 1.87
N ASP A 7 4.13 -1.93 2.45
CA ASP A 7 3.01 -1.46 1.67
C ASP A 7 3.30 -0.08 1.10
N MET A 8 2.52 0.36 0.11
CA MET A 8 2.69 1.65 -0.54
C MET A 8 1.77 2.73 0.04
N ASP A 9 0.47 2.57 -0.15
CA ASP A 9 -0.53 3.61 0.12
C ASP A 9 -0.88 3.66 1.60
N GLY A 10 -0.64 4.79 2.26
CA GLY A 10 -0.80 4.92 3.71
C GLY A 10 0.43 4.51 4.51
N THR A 11 1.43 3.90 3.88
CA THR A 11 2.67 3.45 4.52
C THR A 11 3.89 4.27 4.04
N ILE A 12 4.21 4.23 2.76
CA ILE A 12 5.31 4.98 2.15
C ILE A 12 4.79 6.22 1.43
N ILE A 13 3.64 6.10 0.76
CA ILE A 13 3.04 7.16 -0.07
C ILE A 13 1.75 7.66 0.57
N ASN A 14 1.67 8.97 0.78
CA ASN A 14 0.41 9.65 1.05
C ASN A 14 -0.34 9.84 -0.27
N SER A 15 -1.32 8.99 -0.49
CA SER A 15 -2.17 8.97 -1.69
C SER A 15 -3.63 9.35 -1.41
N GLU A 16 -3.96 9.75 -0.18
CA GLU A 16 -5.34 10.06 0.23
C GLU A 16 -6.05 10.99 -0.76
N LYS A 17 -5.40 12.12 -1.08
CA LYS A 17 -5.95 13.10 -2.01
C LYS A 17 -6.13 12.57 -3.43
N ALA A 18 -5.21 11.73 -3.90
CA ALA A 18 -5.29 11.12 -5.22
C ALA A 18 -6.46 10.15 -5.31
N ILE A 19 -6.63 9.32 -4.29
CA ILE A 19 -7.71 8.34 -4.19
C ILE A 19 -9.06 9.04 -4.08
N GLU A 20 -9.17 10.02 -3.15
CA GLU A 20 -10.38 10.82 -2.96
C GLU A 20 -10.83 11.47 -4.27
N ARG A 21 -9.90 12.13 -4.96
CA ARG A 21 -10.19 12.80 -6.25
C ARG A 21 -10.62 11.82 -7.32
N THR A 22 -9.94 10.70 -7.45
CA THR A 22 -10.29 9.67 -8.43
C THR A 22 -11.72 9.20 -8.25
N ILE A 23 -12.09 8.83 -7.03
CA ILE A 23 -13.41 8.28 -6.73
C ILE A 23 -14.49 9.34 -6.91
N ASN A 24 -14.28 10.54 -6.36
CA ASN A 24 -15.28 11.61 -6.40
C ASN A 24 -15.51 12.18 -7.80
N GLU A 25 -14.49 12.20 -8.66
CA GLU A 25 -14.69 12.62 -10.04
C GLU A 25 -15.50 11.61 -10.86
N ILE A 26 -15.27 10.31 -10.64
CA ILE A 26 -16.11 9.28 -11.25
C ILE A 26 -17.54 9.36 -10.74
N ARG A 27 -17.72 9.61 -9.44
CA ARG A 27 -19.05 9.84 -8.86
C ARG A 27 -19.75 11.03 -9.52
N ALA A 28 -19.03 12.13 -9.74
CA ALA A 28 -19.56 13.30 -10.44
C ALA A 28 -19.98 12.98 -11.89
N ASP A 29 -19.18 12.21 -12.63
CA ASP A 29 -19.52 11.74 -13.99
C ASP A 29 -20.79 10.87 -13.98
N MET A 30 -21.08 10.18 -12.88
CA MET A 30 -22.30 9.37 -12.66
C MET A 30 -23.46 10.17 -12.06
N GLY A 31 -23.32 11.46 -11.81
CA GLY A 31 -24.34 12.30 -11.15
C GLY A 31 -24.51 12.02 -9.67
N LEU A 32 -23.52 11.39 -9.01
CA LEU A 32 -23.55 11.06 -7.59
C LEU A 32 -22.85 12.13 -6.75
N ALA A 33 -23.36 12.39 -5.54
CA ALA A 33 -22.74 13.31 -4.59
C ALA A 33 -21.34 12.79 -4.13
N PRO A 34 -20.37 13.69 -3.81
CA PRO A 34 -19.07 13.28 -3.35
C PRO A 34 -19.13 12.55 -2.01
N LEU A 35 -18.15 11.68 -1.77
CA LEU A 35 -17.93 10.99 -0.50
C LEU A 35 -16.80 11.67 0.29
N ASP A 36 -16.89 11.57 1.61
CA ASP A 36 -15.84 12.01 2.52
C ASP A 36 -14.55 11.18 2.35
N ALA A 37 -13.39 11.85 2.41
CA ALA A 37 -12.09 11.20 2.21
C ALA A 37 -11.83 10.09 3.24
N LYS A 38 -12.19 10.31 4.52
CA LYS A 38 -11.99 9.31 5.58
C LYS A 38 -12.86 8.07 5.36
N PHE A 39 -14.11 8.28 4.89
CA PHE A 39 -14.97 7.16 4.52
C PHE A 39 -14.36 6.34 3.37
N ILE A 40 -13.85 7.01 2.34
CA ILE A 40 -13.21 6.36 1.18
C ILE A 40 -12.01 5.51 1.64
N VAL A 41 -11.07 6.12 2.37
CA VAL A 41 -9.86 5.44 2.84
C VAL A 41 -10.19 4.27 3.76
N LYS A 42 -11.10 4.45 4.71
CA LYS A 42 -11.56 3.38 5.59
C LYS A 42 -12.12 2.20 4.79
N THR A 43 -13.02 2.49 3.85
CA THR A 43 -13.69 1.45 3.04
C THR A 43 -12.71 0.67 2.16
N ILE A 44 -11.71 1.35 1.57
CA ILE A 44 -10.67 0.70 0.76
C ILE A 44 -9.84 -0.27 1.62
N ASN A 45 -9.56 0.07 2.86
CA ASN A 45 -8.68 -0.70 3.74
C ASN A 45 -9.39 -1.87 4.46
N GLU A 46 -10.73 -1.89 4.48
CA GLU A 46 -11.50 -3.00 5.04
C GLU A 46 -11.53 -4.19 4.05
N PRO A 47 -11.18 -5.40 4.49
CA PRO A 47 -11.27 -6.59 3.64
C PRO A 47 -12.73 -6.99 3.38
N GLY A 48 -12.98 -7.62 2.22
CA GLY A 48 -14.31 -8.16 1.89
C GLY A 48 -15.34 -7.13 1.40
N ARG A 49 -15.01 -5.84 1.33
CA ARG A 49 -15.91 -4.81 0.79
C ARG A 49 -16.01 -4.89 -0.73
N ASN A 50 -17.21 -4.76 -1.24
CA ASN A 50 -17.44 -4.53 -2.67
C ASN A 50 -17.34 -3.02 -2.96
N LEU A 51 -16.14 -2.58 -3.33
CA LEU A 51 -15.85 -1.15 -3.57
C LEU A 51 -16.72 -0.54 -4.68
N ALA A 52 -17.14 -1.32 -5.69
CA ALA A 52 -18.01 -0.84 -6.73
C ALA A 52 -19.42 -0.51 -6.19
N MET A 53 -19.91 -1.33 -5.26
CA MET A 53 -21.18 -1.09 -4.58
C MET A 53 -21.07 0.09 -3.62
N GLU A 54 -20.02 0.12 -2.78
CA GLU A 54 -19.82 1.16 -1.76
C GLU A 54 -19.65 2.55 -2.36
N PHE A 55 -18.89 2.64 -3.47
CA PHE A 55 -18.58 3.94 -4.06
C PHE A 55 -19.51 4.36 -5.18
N TYR A 56 -20.12 3.42 -5.90
CA TYR A 56 -20.87 3.73 -7.12
C TYR A 56 -22.28 3.15 -7.16
N GLY A 57 -22.67 2.32 -6.16
CA GLY A 57 -23.99 1.69 -6.12
C GLY A 57 -24.17 0.59 -7.17
N ILE A 58 -23.10 0.01 -7.69
CA ILE A 58 -23.13 -1.04 -8.72
C ILE A 58 -22.46 -2.32 -8.25
N ASN A 59 -22.97 -3.48 -8.65
CA ASN A 59 -22.44 -4.77 -8.21
C ASN A 59 -21.04 -5.08 -8.77
N SER A 60 -20.76 -4.64 -10.00
CA SER A 60 -19.49 -4.85 -10.68
C SER A 60 -19.16 -3.68 -11.60
N PRO A 61 -17.88 -3.27 -11.67
CA PRO A 61 -17.47 -2.24 -12.60
C PRO A 61 -17.52 -2.75 -14.04
N TYR A 62 -18.12 -1.97 -14.95
CA TYR A 62 -18.09 -2.21 -16.39
C TYR A 62 -16.81 -1.66 -17.04
N ALA A 63 -16.52 -2.06 -18.30
CA ALA A 63 -15.24 -1.73 -18.94
C ALA A 63 -14.94 -0.21 -18.96
N GLY A 64 -15.88 0.63 -19.40
CA GLY A 64 -15.69 2.09 -19.45
C GLY A 64 -15.45 2.73 -18.08
N LEU A 65 -16.03 2.16 -16.99
CA LEU A 65 -15.74 2.62 -15.63
C LEU A 65 -14.29 2.27 -15.21
N LYS A 66 -13.83 1.08 -15.58
CA LYS A 66 -12.43 0.66 -15.28
C LYS A 66 -11.43 1.54 -16.02
N GLU A 67 -11.65 1.76 -17.31
CA GLU A 67 -10.79 2.63 -18.14
C GLU A 67 -10.77 4.06 -17.61
N GLY A 68 -11.93 4.62 -17.29
CA GLY A 68 -12.06 5.96 -16.68
C GLY A 68 -11.38 6.04 -15.33
N PHE A 69 -11.51 5.00 -14.50
CA PHE A 69 -10.83 4.91 -13.21
C PHE A 69 -9.31 4.91 -13.40
N GLU A 70 -8.76 4.06 -14.25
CA GLU A 70 -7.32 3.95 -14.48
C GLU A 70 -6.72 5.26 -14.98
N ALA A 71 -7.38 5.94 -15.91
CA ALA A 71 -6.92 7.23 -16.44
C ALA A 71 -6.89 8.32 -15.35
N LYS A 72 -7.98 8.47 -14.58
CA LYS A 72 -8.09 9.45 -13.49
C LYS A 72 -7.14 9.12 -12.35
N PHE A 73 -7.06 7.85 -11.95
CA PHE A 73 -6.16 7.37 -10.93
C PHE A 73 -4.70 7.73 -11.27
N LYS A 74 -4.25 7.41 -12.48
CA LYS A 74 -2.90 7.76 -12.95
C LYS A 74 -2.64 9.25 -12.89
N ALA A 75 -3.58 10.09 -13.39
CA ALA A 75 -3.44 11.53 -13.38
C ALA A 75 -3.36 12.11 -11.96
N TYR A 76 -4.23 11.67 -11.05
CA TYR A 76 -4.27 12.20 -9.69
C TYR A 76 -3.13 11.67 -8.81
N TYR A 77 -2.70 10.42 -9.01
CA TYR A 77 -1.47 9.93 -8.36
C TYR A 77 -0.25 10.76 -8.80
N ASP A 78 -0.16 11.09 -10.07
CA ASP A 78 0.91 11.95 -10.55
C ASP A 78 0.88 13.35 -9.90
N LEU A 79 -0.31 13.92 -9.70
CA LEU A 79 -0.47 15.25 -9.11
C LEU A 79 -0.26 15.26 -7.60
N TYR A 80 -0.76 14.28 -6.84
CA TYR A 80 -0.94 14.39 -5.39
C TYR A 80 -0.18 13.36 -4.57
N ALA A 81 0.13 12.15 -5.12
CA ALA A 81 0.80 11.13 -4.34
C ALA A 81 2.27 11.48 -4.08
N ARG A 82 2.64 11.62 -2.80
CA ARG A 82 3.98 11.97 -2.33
C ARG A 82 4.39 11.05 -1.18
N CYS A 83 5.69 10.85 -1.01
CA CYS A 83 6.18 10.17 0.19
C CYS A 83 5.71 10.89 1.45
N TYR A 84 5.41 10.10 2.50
CA TYR A 84 5.33 10.66 3.84
C TYR A 84 6.69 11.20 4.27
N ASP A 85 6.67 12.24 5.13
CA ASP A 85 7.89 12.79 5.71
C ASP A 85 8.66 11.68 6.45
N GLY A 86 9.95 11.53 6.13
CA GLY A 86 10.81 10.51 6.69
C GLY A 86 10.71 9.10 6.05
N ALA A 87 9.75 8.84 5.17
CA ALA A 87 9.60 7.51 4.55
C ALA A 87 10.75 7.18 3.59
N LYS A 88 11.24 8.16 2.82
CA LYS A 88 12.43 8.00 1.95
C LYS A 88 13.68 7.72 2.80
N GLU A 89 13.84 8.45 3.89
CA GLU A 89 14.94 8.29 4.85
C GLU A 89 14.88 6.93 5.56
N LEU A 90 13.69 6.39 5.83
CA LEU A 90 13.53 5.03 6.35
C LEU A 90 14.05 3.98 5.35
N LEU A 91 13.73 4.13 4.06
CA LEU A 91 14.21 3.23 3.02
C LEU A 91 15.74 3.32 2.87
N ILE A 92 16.32 4.54 2.84
CA ILE A 92 17.77 4.75 2.80
C ILE A 92 18.42 4.07 4.01
N TRP A 93 17.90 4.29 5.20
CA TRP A 93 18.39 3.69 6.43
C TRP A 93 18.35 2.15 6.39
N CYS A 94 17.32 1.54 5.79
CA CYS A 94 17.27 0.09 5.58
C CYS A 94 18.43 -0.39 4.68
N LYS A 95 18.74 0.36 3.62
CA LYS A 95 19.87 0.04 2.72
C LYS A 95 21.21 0.16 3.42
N GLU A 96 21.43 1.20 4.22
CA GLU A 96 22.64 1.40 5.02
C GLU A 96 22.89 0.26 6.02
N ARG A 97 21.80 -0.36 6.52
CA ARG A 97 21.83 -1.56 7.39
C ARG A 97 21.99 -2.87 6.61
N ASN A 98 22.18 -2.82 5.29
CA ASN A 98 22.24 -4.00 4.42
C ASN A 98 20.98 -4.87 4.47
N PHE A 99 19.81 -4.28 4.80
CA PHE A 99 18.53 -4.94 4.64
C PHE A 99 18.12 -4.93 3.16
N LYS A 100 17.49 -5.99 2.71
CA LYS A 100 16.74 -5.98 1.46
C LYS A 100 15.42 -5.28 1.68
N THR A 101 14.98 -4.53 0.69
CA THR A 101 13.71 -3.81 0.73
C THR A 101 12.81 -4.26 -0.41
N ALA A 102 11.55 -4.49 -0.12
CA ALA A 102 10.57 -4.83 -1.14
C ALA A 102 9.30 -4.02 -0.95
N LEU A 103 8.59 -3.75 -2.05
CA LEU A 103 7.26 -3.18 -2.04
C LEU A 103 6.23 -4.25 -2.36
N ALA A 104 5.11 -4.29 -1.62
CA ALA A 104 3.96 -5.16 -1.86
C ALA A 104 2.67 -4.35 -1.81
N SER A 105 2.14 -3.93 -2.97
CA SER A 105 0.99 -3.03 -3.08
C SER A 105 -0.19 -3.66 -3.82
N ASN A 106 -1.41 -3.33 -3.39
CA ASN A 106 -2.64 -3.70 -4.11
C ASN A 106 -2.89 -2.85 -5.37
N ALA A 107 -2.04 -1.88 -5.67
CA ALA A 107 -2.06 -1.19 -6.95
C ALA A 107 -1.61 -2.11 -8.10
N PRO A 108 -2.10 -1.88 -9.34
CA PRO A 108 -1.67 -2.65 -10.50
C PRO A 108 -0.15 -2.56 -10.69
N HIS A 109 0.53 -3.70 -10.90
CA HIS A 109 1.98 -3.76 -11.01
C HIS A 109 2.56 -2.77 -12.03
N GLY A 110 1.91 -2.61 -13.18
CA GLY A 110 2.36 -1.69 -14.23
C GLY A 110 2.38 -0.20 -13.87
N THR A 111 1.69 0.20 -12.80
CA THR A 111 1.64 1.61 -12.35
C THR A 111 2.74 1.96 -11.36
N LEU A 112 3.28 0.97 -10.65
CA LEU A 112 4.18 1.18 -9.51
C LEU A 112 5.49 1.87 -9.90
N THR A 113 6.10 1.43 -11.00
CA THR A 113 7.40 1.99 -11.46
C THR A 113 7.33 3.51 -11.65
N GLN A 114 6.25 4.01 -12.25
CA GLN A 114 6.10 5.46 -12.48
C GLN A 114 5.91 6.21 -11.16
N ILE A 115 5.08 5.68 -10.25
CA ILE A 115 4.82 6.27 -8.94
C ILE A 115 6.13 6.37 -8.13
N LEU A 116 6.88 5.27 -8.06
CA LEU A 116 8.11 5.20 -7.28
C LEU A 116 9.23 6.07 -7.88
N LYS A 117 9.37 6.12 -9.22
CA LYS A 117 10.32 7.00 -9.90
C LYS A 117 10.04 8.46 -9.61
N LYS A 118 8.78 8.87 -9.68
CA LYS A 118 8.39 10.26 -9.43
C LYS A 118 8.68 10.70 -7.99
N ASN A 119 8.61 9.78 -7.05
CA ASN A 119 8.96 10.01 -5.65
C ASN A 119 10.45 9.76 -5.35
N GLU A 120 11.26 9.45 -6.37
CA GLU A 120 12.70 9.19 -6.28
C GLU A 120 13.07 8.08 -5.29
N ILE A 121 12.23 7.03 -5.21
CA ILE A 121 12.42 5.91 -4.29
C ILE A 121 12.48 4.55 -4.99
N LEU A 122 12.35 4.48 -6.32
CA LEU A 122 12.35 3.20 -7.03
C LEU A 122 13.63 2.40 -6.77
N GLU A 123 14.78 3.05 -6.86
CA GLU A 123 16.11 2.43 -6.68
C GLU A 123 16.40 2.02 -5.23
N LEU A 124 15.54 2.43 -4.30
CA LEU A 124 15.61 2.02 -2.90
C LEU A 124 14.96 0.66 -2.65
N PHE A 125 14.24 0.10 -3.63
CA PHE A 125 13.62 -1.22 -3.53
C PHE A 125 14.42 -2.25 -4.35
N ASP A 126 14.71 -3.40 -3.73
CA ASP A 126 15.28 -4.56 -4.43
C ASP A 126 14.20 -5.30 -5.23
N GLU A 127 12.94 -5.26 -4.76
CA GLU A 127 11.79 -5.87 -5.43
C GLU A 127 10.55 -4.96 -5.33
N VAL A 128 9.79 -4.89 -6.42
CA VAL A 128 8.52 -4.16 -6.49
C VAL A 128 7.44 -5.12 -6.98
N ILE A 129 6.42 -5.35 -6.16
CA ILE A 129 5.36 -6.32 -6.43
C ILE A 129 4.01 -5.65 -6.30
N GLY A 130 3.22 -5.71 -7.36
CA GLY A 130 1.83 -5.25 -7.41
C GLY A 130 0.90 -6.34 -7.91
N VAL A 131 -0.39 -6.05 -7.94
CA VAL A 131 -1.40 -6.96 -8.48
C VAL A 131 -1.15 -7.22 -9.96
N SER A 132 -1.19 -8.49 -10.35
CA SER A 132 -1.12 -8.94 -11.73
C SER A 132 -1.99 -10.20 -11.93
N ALA A 133 -2.03 -10.74 -13.15
CA ALA A 133 -2.79 -11.97 -13.41
C ALA A 133 -2.36 -13.15 -12.52
N ASP A 134 -1.05 -13.21 -12.18
CA ASP A 134 -0.46 -14.31 -11.41
C ASP A 134 -0.25 -13.96 -9.92
N VAL A 135 -0.49 -12.71 -9.52
CA VAL A 135 -0.25 -12.22 -8.15
C VAL A 135 -1.52 -11.56 -7.62
N PRO A 136 -2.31 -12.29 -6.80
CA PRO A 136 -3.53 -11.75 -6.22
C PRO A 136 -3.25 -10.64 -5.21
N GLN A 137 -4.29 -9.80 -5.00
CA GLN A 137 -4.23 -8.72 -4.02
C GLN A 137 -4.21 -9.23 -2.58
N LYS A 138 -3.61 -8.45 -1.66
CA LYS A 138 -3.76 -8.65 -0.22
C LYS A 138 -5.26 -8.60 0.17
N PRO A 139 -5.75 -9.47 1.05
CA PRO A 139 -5.00 -10.23 2.07
C PRO A 139 -4.44 -11.59 1.64
N ASP A 140 -4.38 -11.91 0.33
CA ASP A 140 -3.64 -13.09 -0.12
C ASP A 140 -2.15 -12.92 0.19
N PRO A 141 -1.46 -13.96 0.73
CA PRO A 141 -0.05 -13.88 1.11
C PRO A 141 0.94 -13.93 -0.06
N ALA A 142 0.47 -14.10 -1.29
CA ALA A 142 1.31 -14.37 -2.47
C ALA A 142 2.39 -13.30 -2.70
N MET A 143 2.03 -12.00 -2.57
CA MET A 143 2.99 -10.91 -2.73
C MET A 143 4.13 -11.00 -1.73
N LEU A 144 3.82 -11.25 -0.45
CA LEU A 144 4.82 -11.34 0.63
C LEU A 144 5.74 -12.53 0.44
N ARG A 145 5.19 -13.70 0.09
CA ARG A 145 5.96 -14.90 -0.21
C ARG A 145 6.86 -14.70 -1.43
N LEU A 146 6.37 -14.01 -2.46
CA LEU A 146 7.12 -13.68 -3.65
C LEU A 146 8.29 -12.73 -3.34
N ALA A 147 8.07 -11.71 -2.51
CA ALA A 147 9.10 -10.80 -2.04
C ALA A 147 10.24 -11.54 -1.32
N VAL A 148 9.90 -12.43 -0.38
CA VAL A 148 10.88 -13.26 0.32
C VAL A 148 11.66 -14.15 -0.63
N LYS A 149 10.96 -14.81 -1.56
CA LYS A 149 11.59 -15.69 -2.57
C LYS A 149 12.59 -14.93 -3.44
N ARG A 150 12.21 -13.75 -3.94
CA ARG A 150 13.03 -12.98 -4.86
C ARG A 150 14.22 -12.30 -4.18
N THR A 151 14.04 -11.82 -2.95
CA THR A 151 15.13 -11.23 -2.16
C THR A 151 16.07 -12.29 -1.57
N GLY A 152 15.67 -13.56 -1.53
CA GLY A 152 16.46 -14.66 -0.96
C GLY A 152 16.65 -14.54 0.57
N ALA A 153 15.79 -13.81 1.25
CA ALA A 153 15.93 -13.55 2.68
C ALA A 153 15.54 -14.75 3.54
N LYS A 154 16.23 -14.90 4.68
CA LYS A 154 15.90 -15.90 5.71
C LYS A 154 14.92 -15.38 6.77
N LYS A 155 14.87 -14.06 6.94
CA LYS A 155 13.97 -13.34 7.83
C LYS A 155 13.28 -12.24 7.06
N ALA A 156 12.01 -11.98 7.35
CA ALA A 156 11.26 -10.89 6.75
C ALA A 156 10.32 -10.25 7.77
N LEU A 157 10.05 -8.96 7.60
CA LEU A 157 9.04 -8.20 8.32
C LEU A 157 8.17 -7.50 7.28
N PHE A 158 6.86 -7.51 7.45
CA PHE A 158 5.96 -6.69 6.65
C PHE A 158 5.52 -5.46 7.44
N VAL A 159 5.60 -4.31 6.80
CA VAL A 159 5.22 -2.99 7.33
C VAL A 159 4.06 -2.48 6.51
N GLY A 160 2.93 -2.20 7.15
CA GLY A 160 1.71 -1.74 6.49
C GLY A 160 0.79 -1.01 7.45
N ASP A 161 -0.30 -0.46 6.93
CA ASP A 161 -1.21 0.39 7.72
C ASP A 161 -2.64 -0.14 7.78
N SER A 162 -2.95 -1.23 7.08
CA SER A 162 -4.33 -1.70 6.89
C SER A 162 -4.57 -3.11 7.43
N MET A 163 -5.85 -3.40 7.70
CA MET A 163 -6.28 -4.76 8.05
C MET A 163 -5.98 -5.78 6.95
N LYS A 164 -5.94 -5.37 5.67
CA LYS A 164 -5.55 -6.25 4.55
C LYS A 164 -4.08 -6.65 4.63
N ASP A 165 -3.23 -5.74 5.11
CA ASP A 165 -1.80 -5.99 5.30
C ASP A 165 -1.56 -6.94 6.46
N GLU A 166 -2.18 -6.68 7.59
CA GLU A 166 -2.11 -7.53 8.76
C GLU A 166 -2.56 -8.97 8.44
N LEU A 167 -3.70 -9.12 7.76
CA LEU A 167 -4.19 -10.43 7.34
C LEU A 167 -3.26 -11.11 6.34
N ALA A 168 -2.66 -10.35 5.39
CA ALA A 168 -1.68 -10.91 4.46
C ALA A 168 -0.44 -11.42 5.19
N ALA A 169 0.07 -10.67 6.16
CA ALA A 169 1.19 -11.09 7.01
C ALA A 169 0.85 -12.35 7.82
N LYS A 170 -0.31 -12.37 8.47
CA LYS A 170 -0.81 -13.54 9.20
C LYS A 170 -0.91 -14.77 8.31
N ASN A 171 -1.47 -14.63 7.10
CA ASN A 171 -1.60 -15.70 6.12
C ASN A 171 -0.24 -16.16 5.55
N ALA A 172 0.74 -15.25 5.51
CA ALA A 172 2.12 -15.57 5.16
C ALA A 172 2.92 -16.19 6.32
N LYS A 173 2.42 -16.14 7.56
CA LYS A 173 3.12 -16.45 8.81
C LYS A 173 4.37 -15.58 8.98
N MET A 174 4.23 -14.29 8.74
CA MET A 174 5.28 -13.29 8.75
C MET A 174 5.01 -12.26 9.85
N PRO A 175 6.03 -11.84 10.63
CA PRO A 175 5.89 -10.72 11.55
C PRO A 175 5.35 -9.47 10.87
N TYR A 176 4.51 -8.72 11.58
CA TYR A 176 3.83 -7.54 11.05
C TYR A 176 4.04 -6.33 11.96
N LEU A 177 4.38 -5.21 11.33
CA LEU A 177 4.44 -3.90 11.95
C LEU A 177 3.32 -3.02 11.39
N GLN A 178 2.32 -2.74 12.22
CA GLN A 178 1.27 -1.76 11.93
C GLN A 178 1.83 -0.36 12.07
N VAL A 179 1.59 0.48 11.08
CA VAL A 179 1.95 1.91 11.13
C VAL A 179 0.71 2.78 11.17
N SER A 180 0.79 3.94 11.85
CA SER A 180 -0.35 4.84 12.02
C SER A 180 -0.05 6.32 11.76
N TRP A 181 1.03 6.61 11.03
CA TRP A 181 1.31 7.97 10.53
C TRP A 181 0.56 8.32 9.24
N GLY A 182 -0.07 7.34 8.59
CA GLY A 182 -0.85 7.47 7.36
C GLY A 182 -2.34 7.21 7.55
N PHE A 183 -2.88 6.23 6.83
CA PHE A 183 -4.31 5.89 6.90
C PHE A 183 -4.64 4.98 8.08
N GLY A 184 -3.64 4.24 8.57
CA GLY A 184 -3.80 3.25 9.61
C GLY A 184 -4.09 3.83 10.98
N VAL A 185 -4.60 2.95 11.82
CA VAL A 185 -4.74 3.15 13.27
C VAL A 185 -3.97 2.02 13.97
N PRO A 186 -3.57 2.19 15.24
CA PRO A 186 -2.96 1.10 15.99
C PRO A 186 -3.84 -0.16 15.97
N SER A 187 -3.24 -1.33 15.79
CA SER A 187 -3.94 -2.62 15.80
C SER A 187 -3.59 -3.39 17.08
N GLU A 188 -4.61 -3.87 17.78
CA GLU A 188 -4.46 -4.70 18.99
C GLU A 188 -3.93 -6.11 18.66
N SER A 189 -4.15 -6.58 17.43
CA SER A 189 -3.74 -7.90 16.96
C SER A 189 -2.39 -7.92 16.24
N ALA A 190 -1.85 -6.75 15.87
CA ALA A 190 -0.54 -6.64 15.27
C ALA A 190 0.57 -6.97 16.30
N GLU A 191 1.61 -7.67 15.85
CA GLU A 191 2.77 -8.00 16.69
C GLU A 191 3.51 -6.75 17.16
N PHE A 192 3.58 -5.73 16.27
CA PHE A 192 4.20 -4.43 16.54
C PHE A 192 3.34 -3.29 16.05
N ASN A 193 3.44 -2.14 16.73
CA ASN A 193 2.80 -0.88 16.31
C ASN A 193 3.81 0.26 16.36
N ALA A 194 3.76 1.17 15.37
CA ALA A 194 4.55 2.40 15.34
C ALA A 194 3.69 3.58 14.87
N ALA A 195 3.71 4.66 15.63
CA ALA A 195 3.07 5.92 15.27
C ALA A 195 3.99 6.86 14.49
N THR A 196 5.30 6.64 14.56
CA THR A 196 6.31 7.47 13.90
C THR A 196 7.35 6.62 13.15
N ILE A 197 8.05 7.26 12.21
CA ILE A 197 9.15 6.63 11.46
C ILE A 197 10.28 6.19 12.42
N GLU A 198 10.58 6.98 13.46
CA GLU A 198 11.60 6.63 14.47
C GLU A 198 11.24 5.39 15.26
N GLU A 199 9.97 5.24 15.64
CA GLU A 199 9.49 4.02 16.30
C GLU A 199 9.62 2.81 15.38
N ALA A 200 9.24 2.97 14.09
CA ALA A 200 9.38 1.90 13.12
C ALA A 200 10.84 1.48 12.94
N ARG A 201 11.80 2.44 12.87
CA ARG A 201 13.23 2.13 12.79
C ARG A 201 13.71 1.30 13.98
N ARG A 202 13.32 1.69 15.21
CA ARG A 202 13.70 0.93 16.41
C ARG A 202 13.20 -0.50 16.35
N ILE A 203 11.92 -0.69 16.05
CA ILE A 203 11.31 -2.02 15.95
C ILE A 203 11.98 -2.84 14.84
N ILE A 204 12.22 -2.26 13.66
CA ILE A 204 12.90 -2.93 12.55
C ILE A 204 14.31 -3.39 12.93
N ASP A 205 15.04 -2.63 13.74
CA ASP A 205 16.40 -2.95 14.14
C ASP A 205 16.46 -4.13 15.13
N GLU A 206 15.46 -4.24 16.00
CA GLU A 206 15.38 -5.26 17.08
C GLU A 206 14.96 -6.66 16.60
N ILE A 207 14.22 -6.77 15.48
CA ILE A 207 13.73 -8.04 14.90
C ILE A 207 14.81 -8.70 14.04
#